data_0b9be426555c06ce6e020a85b81622ab
#
_entry.id   0b9be426555c06ce6e020a85b81622ab
#
_cell.length_a   1.000
_cell.length_b   1.000
_cell.length_c   1.000
_cell.angle_alpha   90.00
_cell.angle_beta   90.00
_cell.angle_gamma   90.00
#
_symmetry.space_group_name_H-M   'P 1'
#
loop_
_entity.id
_entity.type
_entity.pdbx_description
1 polymer ?
#
loop_
_entity_poly.entity_id
_entity_poly.type
_entity_poly.pdbx_seq_one_letter_code
_entity_poly.pdbx_strand_id
1 'polypeptide(L)'
;MRTEDIVGVSFFGLLIPAIVVTISGSRTTLTPRQRALWRGCGLSLISGALLVYGFMNFQLIHNSPRPVVEGNLWDIRESFGDGHDSSRFMITDAAGHAVLIRCNYSGPGLVQGERARVRYVAYNSKLLEMDMLTGPYQPWHLRESSGEQGWCAWVAIGAVCGFFAYRQLAKINQGQTTVPWP
;
A
#
# COMPACT_ATOMS: atom_id res chain seq x y z
N MET A 1 18.92 -1.68 8.53
CA MET A 1 17.47 -1.45 8.58
C MET A 1 17.09 -0.71 7.30
N ARG A 2 16.27 -1.28 6.46
CA ARG A 2 15.88 -0.62 5.20
C ARG A 2 14.89 0.50 5.52
N THR A 3 14.83 1.52 4.68
CA THR A 3 13.89 2.65 4.85
C THR A 3 12.44 2.18 4.98
N GLU A 4 12.09 1.10 4.30
CA GLU A 4 10.80 0.40 4.35
C GLU A 4 10.46 -0.08 5.77
N ASP A 5 11.45 -0.66 6.47
CA ASP A 5 11.26 -1.17 7.83
C ASP A 5 10.98 -0.03 8.80
N ILE A 6 11.67 1.11 8.64
CA ILE A 6 11.49 2.29 9.49
C ILE A 6 10.09 2.87 9.30
N VAL A 7 9.63 3.01 8.05
CA VAL A 7 8.30 3.54 7.73
C VAL A 7 7.22 2.61 8.27
N GLY A 8 7.38 1.29 8.10
CA GLY A 8 6.44 0.30 8.62
C GLY A 8 6.36 0.32 10.15
N VAL A 9 7.50 0.29 10.85
CA VAL A 9 7.55 0.31 12.32
C VAL A 9 6.95 1.60 12.87
N SER A 10 7.26 2.75 12.27
CA SER A 10 6.73 4.05 12.69
C SER A 10 5.21 4.12 12.51
N PHE A 11 4.70 3.57 11.40
CA PHE A 11 3.27 3.51 11.12
C PHE A 11 2.53 2.65 12.16
N PHE A 12 2.98 1.43 12.42
CA PHE A 12 2.35 0.55 13.41
C PHE A 12 2.49 1.11 14.83
N GLY A 13 3.60 1.77 15.15
CA GLY A 13 3.83 2.44 16.42
C GLY A 13 2.83 3.56 16.72
N LEU A 14 2.29 4.22 15.68
CA LEU A 14 1.25 5.23 15.82
C LEU A 14 -0.16 4.64 15.74
N LEU A 15 -0.37 3.66 14.88
CA LEU A 15 -1.69 3.07 14.62
C LEU A 15 -2.22 2.28 15.82
N ILE A 16 -1.37 1.50 16.48
CA ILE A 16 -1.79 0.66 17.61
C ILE A 16 -2.32 1.50 18.79
N PRO A 17 -1.60 2.54 19.28
CA PRO A 17 -2.14 3.42 20.31
C PRO A 17 -3.43 4.12 19.89
N ALA A 18 -3.55 4.55 18.65
CA ALA A 18 -4.74 5.20 18.12
C ALA A 18 -5.96 4.28 18.13
N ILE A 19 -5.79 3.00 17.78
CA ILE A 19 -6.85 1.98 17.87
C ILE A 19 -7.24 1.75 19.33
N VAL A 20 -6.28 1.63 20.25
CA VAL A 20 -6.54 1.47 21.69
C VAL A 20 -7.33 2.64 22.25
N VAL A 21 -6.99 3.87 21.87
CA VAL A 21 -7.72 5.09 22.27
C VAL A 21 -9.16 5.03 21.75
N THR A 22 -9.37 4.64 20.50
CA THR A 22 -10.69 4.54 19.88
C THR A 22 -11.56 3.50 20.58
N ILE A 23 -11.01 2.31 20.85
CA ILE A 23 -11.70 1.22 21.55
C ILE A 23 -12.01 1.61 23.00
N SER A 24 -11.09 2.28 23.67
CA SER A 24 -11.32 2.77 25.04
C SER A 24 -12.51 3.72 25.13
N GLY A 25 -12.77 4.50 24.08
CA GLY A 25 -13.98 5.32 23.96
C GLY A 25 -15.29 4.54 23.85
N SER A 26 -15.24 3.20 23.73
CA SER A 26 -16.45 2.36 23.69
C SER A 26 -16.89 1.85 25.06
N ARG A 27 -16.15 2.15 26.16
CA ARG A 27 -16.48 1.69 27.51
C ARG A 27 -17.78 2.33 28.00
N THR A 28 -18.66 1.50 28.59
CA THR A 28 -19.98 1.90 29.10
C THR A 28 -19.91 2.85 30.30
N THR A 29 -18.79 2.85 31.02
CA THR A 29 -18.55 3.69 32.20
C THR A 29 -18.32 5.17 31.88
N LEU A 30 -18.05 5.50 30.61
CA LEU A 30 -17.79 6.87 30.18
C LEU A 30 -19.10 7.63 29.90
N THR A 31 -19.12 8.92 30.21
CA THR A 31 -20.23 9.80 29.81
C THR A 31 -20.30 9.90 28.27
N PRO A 32 -21.48 10.23 27.71
CA PRO A 32 -21.61 10.37 26.25
C PRO A 32 -20.61 11.36 25.65
N ARG A 33 -20.33 12.47 26.34
CA ARG A 33 -19.35 13.46 25.91
C ARG A 33 -17.92 12.92 25.95
N GLN A 34 -17.55 12.20 26.99
CA GLN A 34 -16.23 11.56 27.06
C GLN A 34 -16.05 10.51 25.98
N ARG A 35 -17.07 9.67 25.72
CA ARG A 35 -17.04 8.68 24.62
C ARG A 35 -16.82 9.34 23.26
N ALA A 36 -17.52 10.43 22.97
CA ALA A 36 -17.38 11.17 21.72
C ALA A 36 -15.97 11.79 21.59
N LEU A 37 -15.41 12.33 22.69
CA LEU A 37 -14.04 12.84 22.71
C LEU A 37 -13.01 11.75 22.43
N TRP A 38 -13.07 10.65 23.17
CA TRP A 38 -12.11 9.54 22.98
C TRP A 38 -12.16 8.97 21.56
N ARG A 39 -13.36 8.76 21.02
CA ARG A 39 -13.53 8.28 19.63
C ARG A 39 -13.04 9.31 18.61
N GLY A 40 -13.38 10.57 18.79
CA GLY A 40 -12.94 11.65 17.91
C GLY A 40 -11.41 11.78 17.89
N CYS A 41 -10.77 11.78 19.06
CA CYS A 41 -9.32 11.83 19.17
C CYS A 41 -8.66 10.57 18.54
N GLY A 42 -9.17 9.39 18.83
CA GLY A 42 -8.64 8.16 18.25
C GLY A 42 -8.74 8.13 16.72
N LEU A 43 -9.90 8.50 16.16
CA LEU A 43 -10.08 8.59 14.71
C LEU A 43 -9.19 9.69 14.09
N SER A 44 -8.96 10.80 14.77
CA SER A 44 -8.04 11.85 14.29
C SER A 44 -6.59 11.33 14.22
N LEU A 45 -6.17 10.57 15.23
CA LEU A 45 -4.83 9.95 15.24
C LEU A 45 -4.68 8.90 14.12
N ILE A 46 -5.69 8.06 13.92
CA ILE A 46 -5.71 7.08 12.82
C ILE A 46 -5.64 7.81 11.48
N SER A 47 -6.46 8.84 11.27
CA SER A 47 -6.46 9.65 10.07
C SER A 47 -5.08 10.25 9.81
N GLY A 48 -4.49 10.90 10.83
CA GLY A 48 -3.15 11.49 10.73
C GLY A 48 -2.08 10.46 10.36
N ALA A 49 -2.07 9.30 11.02
CA ALA A 49 -1.13 8.23 10.74
C ALA A 49 -1.25 7.72 9.29
N LEU A 50 -2.48 7.51 8.80
CA LEU A 50 -2.75 7.04 7.43
C LEU A 50 -2.34 8.06 6.39
N LEU A 51 -2.62 9.36 6.62
CA LEU A 51 -2.24 10.43 5.70
C LEU A 51 -0.71 10.58 5.63
N VAL A 52 -0.03 10.57 6.78
CA VAL A 52 1.44 10.63 6.83
C VAL A 52 2.04 9.41 6.13
N TYR A 53 1.54 8.21 6.41
CA TYR A 53 2.02 7.00 5.76
C TYR A 53 1.79 7.02 4.24
N GLY A 54 0.60 7.44 3.79
CA GLY A 54 0.28 7.59 2.38
C GLY A 54 1.20 8.60 1.69
N PHE A 55 1.44 9.76 2.32
CA PHE A 55 2.35 10.78 1.80
C PHE A 55 3.81 10.29 1.73
N MET A 56 4.30 9.62 2.78
CA MET A 56 5.64 9.03 2.75
C MET A 56 5.81 8.00 1.65
N ASN A 57 4.83 7.11 1.46
CA ASN A 57 4.84 6.15 0.35
C ASN A 57 4.81 6.85 -1.01
N PHE A 58 4.00 7.91 -1.17
CA PHE A 58 4.00 8.73 -2.37
C PHE A 58 5.41 9.27 -2.68
N GLN A 59 6.06 9.89 -1.69
CA GLN A 59 7.41 10.45 -1.85
C GLN A 59 8.43 9.35 -2.20
N LEU A 60 8.38 8.21 -1.51
CA LEU A 60 9.29 7.11 -1.75
C LEU A 60 9.11 6.50 -3.15
N ILE A 61 7.88 6.35 -3.62
CA ILE A 61 7.59 5.82 -4.95
C ILE A 61 7.95 6.86 -6.02
N HIS A 62 7.55 8.13 -5.80
CA HIS A 62 7.76 9.20 -6.79
C HIS A 62 9.24 9.50 -7.02
N ASN A 63 10.02 9.53 -5.95
CA ASN A 63 11.47 9.80 -6.01
C ASN A 63 12.31 8.54 -6.24
N SER A 64 11.67 7.35 -6.32
CA SER A 64 12.39 6.10 -6.53
C SER A 64 12.93 6.02 -7.96
N PRO A 65 14.17 5.55 -8.15
CA PRO A 65 14.69 5.22 -9.46
C PRO A 65 13.80 4.20 -10.17
N ARG A 66 13.72 4.33 -11.49
CA ARG A 66 12.98 3.41 -12.38
C ARG A 66 13.94 2.69 -13.31
N PRO A 67 14.79 1.81 -12.77
CA PRO A 67 15.76 1.11 -13.57
C PRO A 67 15.09 0.21 -14.60
N VAL A 68 15.83 -0.01 -15.70
CA VAL A 68 15.49 -0.99 -16.73
C VAL A 68 16.52 -2.11 -16.62
N VAL A 69 16.04 -3.33 -16.52
CA VAL A 69 16.86 -4.54 -16.50
C VAL A 69 16.45 -5.44 -17.67
N GLU A 70 17.43 -5.98 -18.38
CA GLU A 70 17.21 -6.94 -19.44
C GLU A 70 17.93 -8.22 -19.07
N GLY A 71 17.22 -9.34 -19.10
CA GLY A 71 17.77 -10.62 -18.71
C GLY A 71 16.78 -11.77 -18.85
N ASN A 72 17.14 -12.91 -18.30
CA ASN A 72 16.31 -14.10 -18.33
C ASN A 72 15.39 -14.17 -17.11
N LEU A 73 14.14 -14.56 -17.34
CA LEU A 73 13.14 -14.78 -16.30
C LEU A 73 13.36 -16.14 -15.63
N TRP A 74 13.26 -16.16 -14.30
CA TRP A 74 13.32 -17.38 -13.52
C TRP A 74 12.58 -17.26 -12.18
N ASP A 75 12.37 -18.39 -11.47
CA ASP A 75 11.61 -18.48 -10.21
C ASP A 75 10.26 -17.77 -10.29
N ILE A 76 9.52 -18.00 -11.39
CA ILE A 76 8.18 -17.42 -11.57
C ILE A 76 7.25 -18.15 -10.60
N ARG A 77 6.62 -17.37 -9.70
CA ARG A 77 5.63 -17.87 -8.74
C ARG A 77 4.37 -17.06 -8.88
N GLU A 78 3.31 -17.76 -9.23
CA GLU A 78 1.98 -17.20 -9.36
C GLU A 78 1.19 -17.43 -8.08
N SER A 79 0.43 -16.44 -7.68
CA SER A 79 -0.53 -16.54 -6.58
C SER A 79 -1.90 -16.23 -7.14
N PHE A 80 -2.78 -17.22 -7.08
CA PHE A 80 -4.18 -17.11 -7.47
C PHE A 80 -5.01 -16.99 -6.20
N GLY A 81 -5.80 -15.92 -6.05
CA GLY A 81 -6.67 -15.76 -4.89
C GLY A 81 -7.65 -14.62 -5.06
N ASP A 82 -8.85 -14.80 -4.55
CA ASP A 82 -9.98 -13.86 -4.38
C ASP A 82 -9.97 -12.58 -5.26
N GLY A 83 -9.80 -12.75 -6.59
CA GLY A 83 -9.89 -11.67 -7.56
C GLY A 83 -8.59 -10.87 -7.79
N HIS A 84 -7.47 -11.28 -7.23
CA HIS A 84 -6.16 -10.67 -7.46
C HIS A 84 -5.12 -11.71 -7.86
N ASP A 85 -4.98 -11.86 -9.16
CA ASP A 85 -3.86 -12.63 -9.71
C ASP A 85 -2.58 -11.80 -9.60
N SER A 86 -1.57 -12.36 -8.96
CA SER A 86 -0.27 -11.71 -8.83
C SER A 86 0.85 -12.69 -9.07
N SER A 87 1.93 -12.19 -9.65
CA SER A 87 3.13 -12.99 -9.85
C SER A 87 4.34 -12.29 -9.27
N ARG A 88 5.31 -13.09 -8.89
CA ARG A 88 6.67 -12.65 -8.61
C ARG A 88 7.63 -13.48 -9.43
N PHE A 89 8.65 -12.85 -9.95
CA PHE A 89 9.70 -13.52 -10.70
C PHE A 89 11.04 -12.84 -10.46
N MET A 90 12.10 -13.53 -10.75
CA MET A 90 13.43 -12.97 -10.75
C MET A 90 13.90 -12.76 -12.19
N ILE A 91 14.58 -11.65 -12.43
CA ILE A 91 15.28 -11.40 -13.69
C ILE A 91 16.77 -11.28 -13.42
N THR A 92 17.59 -11.99 -14.19
CA THR A 92 19.04 -11.94 -14.04
C THR A 92 19.64 -11.27 -15.26
N ASP A 93 20.37 -10.18 -15.01
CA ASP A 93 21.07 -9.43 -16.07
C ASP A 93 22.31 -10.17 -16.59
N ALA A 94 22.93 -9.60 -17.61
CA ALA A 94 24.16 -10.17 -18.21
C ALA A 94 25.37 -10.17 -17.24
N ALA A 95 25.34 -9.37 -16.18
CA ALA A 95 26.36 -9.32 -15.14
C ALA A 95 26.11 -10.32 -14.01
N GLY A 96 25.00 -11.07 -14.06
CA GLY A 96 24.63 -12.04 -13.04
C GLY A 96 23.87 -11.44 -11.84
N HIS A 97 23.49 -10.16 -11.88
CA HIS A 97 22.69 -9.57 -10.83
C HIS A 97 21.23 -10.00 -10.97
N ALA A 98 20.69 -10.56 -9.90
CA ALA A 98 19.31 -11.00 -9.84
C ALA A 98 18.43 -9.97 -9.13
N VAL A 99 17.32 -9.59 -9.76
CA VAL A 99 16.35 -8.64 -9.23
C VAL A 99 14.99 -9.32 -9.09
N LEU A 100 14.39 -9.26 -7.90
CA LEU A 100 13.04 -9.74 -7.67
C LEU A 100 12.04 -8.67 -8.13
N ILE A 101 11.12 -9.05 -9.01
CA ILE A 101 10.05 -8.21 -9.54
C ILE A 101 8.70 -8.74 -9.06
N ARG A 102 7.78 -7.85 -8.75
CA ARG A 102 6.39 -8.15 -8.36
C ARG A 102 5.44 -7.51 -9.36
N CYS A 103 4.49 -8.27 -9.86
CA CYS A 103 3.43 -7.77 -10.75
C CYS A 103 2.05 -8.29 -10.33
N ASN A 104 1.01 -7.55 -10.69
CA ASN A 104 -0.38 -7.96 -10.48
C ASN A 104 -0.93 -8.68 -11.72
N TYR A 105 -0.10 -9.42 -12.39
CA TYR A 105 -0.43 -10.19 -13.57
C TYR A 105 0.09 -11.62 -13.39
N SER A 106 -0.76 -12.56 -13.70
CA SER A 106 -0.38 -13.96 -13.88
C SER A 106 -0.94 -14.44 -15.22
N GLY A 107 -0.13 -15.10 -15.99
CA GLY A 107 -0.60 -15.60 -17.25
C GLY A 107 0.48 -16.00 -18.24
N PRO A 108 0.10 -16.38 -19.46
CA PRO A 108 0.96 -17.08 -20.40
C PRO A 108 2.17 -16.30 -20.90
N GLY A 109 2.18 -14.96 -20.71
CA GLY A 109 3.31 -14.13 -21.10
C GLY A 109 4.55 -14.29 -20.22
N LEU A 110 4.40 -14.81 -18.98
CA LEU A 110 5.51 -15.04 -18.06
C LEU A 110 6.05 -16.45 -18.25
N VAL A 111 7.09 -16.61 -19.07
CA VAL A 111 7.68 -17.92 -19.38
C VAL A 111 9.10 -17.99 -18.82
N GLN A 112 9.36 -19.03 -18.03
CA GLN A 112 10.65 -19.25 -17.40
C GLN A 112 11.73 -19.55 -18.44
N GLY A 113 12.90 -18.92 -18.28
CA GLY A 113 14.03 -19.06 -19.19
C GLY A 113 14.01 -18.08 -20.35
N GLU A 114 12.88 -17.45 -20.62
CA GLU A 114 12.76 -16.48 -21.70
C GLU A 114 13.36 -15.13 -21.32
N ARG A 115 13.79 -14.39 -22.32
CA ARG A 115 14.42 -13.08 -22.14
C ARG A 115 13.40 -11.97 -22.16
N ALA A 116 13.49 -11.08 -21.19
CA ALA A 116 12.62 -9.93 -21.08
C ALA A 116 13.40 -8.66 -20.77
N ARG A 117 12.80 -7.50 -21.12
CA ARG A 117 13.22 -6.19 -20.68
C ARG A 117 12.17 -5.66 -19.71
N VAL A 118 12.58 -5.32 -18.50
CA VAL A 118 11.69 -4.95 -17.40
C VAL A 118 12.07 -3.57 -16.86
N ARG A 119 11.08 -2.67 -16.77
CA ARG A 119 11.16 -1.42 -16.02
C ARG A 119 10.38 -1.58 -14.72
N TYR A 120 10.96 -1.21 -13.61
CA TYR A 120 10.32 -1.36 -12.29
C TYR A 120 10.64 -0.19 -11.35
N VAL A 121 9.87 -0.07 -10.26
CA VAL A 121 10.12 0.89 -9.19
C VAL A 121 11.12 0.27 -8.21
N ALA A 122 12.30 0.86 -8.03
CA ALA A 122 13.35 0.28 -7.20
C ALA A 122 12.94 0.14 -5.72
N TYR A 123 12.11 1.06 -5.21
CA TYR A 123 11.65 1.07 -3.81
C TYR A 123 10.85 -0.19 -3.43
N ASN A 124 9.90 -0.60 -4.26
CA ASN A 124 8.97 -1.70 -3.92
C ASN A 124 9.08 -2.90 -4.87
N SER A 125 10.02 -2.86 -5.80
CA SER A 125 10.24 -3.88 -6.84
C SER A 125 9.00 -4.18 -7.70
N LYS A 126 8.07 -3.22 -7.80
CA LYS A 126 6.87 -3.39 -8.62
C LYS A 126 7.15 -3.11 -10.08
N LEU A 127 6.60 -3.97 -10.91
CA LEU A 127 6.64 -3.85 -12.36
C LEU A 127 5.93 -2.57 -12.82
N LEU A 128 6.52 -1.88 -13.78
CA LEU A 128 5.88 -0.79 -14.54
C LEU A 128 5.62 -1.22 -15.97
N GLU A 129 6.65 -1.74 -16.62
CA GLU A 129 6.60 -2.16 -18.03
C GLU A 129 7.45 -3.41 -18.22
N MET A 130 7.00 -4.30 -19.07
CA MET A 130 7.74 -5.48 -19.45
C MET A 130 7.51 -5.80 -20.91
N ASP A 131 8.61 -6.05 -21.63
CA ASP A 131 8.64 -6.51 -23.01
C ASP A 131 9.27 -7.89 -23.05
N MET A 132 8.58 -8.87 -23.61
CA MET A 132 9.15 -10.17 -23.90
C MET A 132 9.99 -10.08 -25.19
N LEU A 133 11.27 -10.43 -25.08
CA LEU A 133 12.23 -10.37 -26.18
C LEU A 133 12.39 -11.72 -26.89
N THR A 134 12.04 -12.81 -26.21
CA THR A 134 12.07 -14.17 -26.77
C THR A 134 10.82 -14.92 -26.34
N GLY A 135 10.61 -16.11 -26.90
CA GLY A 135 9.53 -17.01 -26.52
C GLY A 135 8.31 -16.98 -27.41
N PRO A 136 7.35 -17.89 -27.11
CA PRO A 136 6.18 -18.12 -27.97
C PRO A 136 5.18 -16.97 -27.98
N TYR A 137 5.26 -16.07 -27.03
CA TYR A 137 4.33 -14.93 -26.87
C TYR A 137 4.93 -13.60 -27.37
N GLN A 138 6.03 -13.62 -28.10
CA GLN A 138 6.62 -12.42 -28.69
C GLN A 138 5.83 -11.94 -29.93
N PRO A 139 5.60 -10.61 -30.09
CA PRO A 139 5.86 -9.54 -29.16
C PRO A 139 4.73 -9.41 -28.12
N TRP A 140 5.08 -9.53 -26.86
CA TRP A 140 4.14 -9.30 -25.77
C TRP A 140 4.64 -8.18 -24.86
N HIS A 141 3.76 -7.24 -24.58
CA HIS A 141 4.03 -6.06 -23.78
C HIS A 141 3.02 -5.97 -22.64
N LEU A 142 3.51 -5.79 -21.42
CA LEU A 142 2.71 -5.56 -20.23
C LEU A 142 3.06 -4.21 -19.63
N ARG A 143 2.05 -3.44 -19.32
CA ARG A 143 2.18 -2.18 -18.58
C ARG A 143 1.30 -2.20 -17.35
N GLU A 144 1.88 -1.90 -16.19
CA GLU A 144 1.17 -1.81 -14.92
C GLU A 144 1.27 -0.41 -14.31
N SER A 145 0.13 0.19 -13.99
CA SER A 145 0.05 1.45 -13.24
C SER A 145 -0.07 1.27 -11.72
N SER A 146 -0.43 0.06 -11.27
CA SER A 146 -0.71 -0.22 -9.85
C SER A 146 0.48 -0.01 -8.92
N GLY A 147 1.71 -0.14 -9.45
CA GLY A 147 2.94 0.10 -8.71
C GLY A 147 3.09 1.54 -8.23
N GLU A 148 2.49 2.48 -8.94
CA GLU A 148 2.56 3.91 -8.65
C GLU A 148 1.40 4.43 -7.79
N GLN A 149 0.28 3.70 -7.71
CA GLN A 149 -0.97 4.18 -7.12
C GLN A 149 -1.28 3.64 -5.72
N GLY A 150 -0.47 2.73 -5.20
CA GLY A 150 -0.75 2.07 -3.91
C GLY A 150 -0.92 3.01 -2.70
N TRP A 151 -0.37 4.22 -2.77
CA TRP A 151 -0.51 5.24 -1.73
C TRP A 151 -1.90 5.88 -1.69
N CYS A 152 -2.63 5.92 -2.82
CA CYS A 152 -3.94 6.56 -2.93
C CYS A 152 -4.97 5.95 -1.97
N ALA A 153 -4.93 4.64 -1.79
CA ALA A 153 -5.84 3.94 -0.87
C ALA A 153 -5.66 4.41 0.58
N TRP A 154 -4.42 4.58 1.02
CA TRP A 154 -4.12 5.05 2.38
C TRP A 154 -4.58 6.47 2.62
N VAL A 155 -4.38 7.36 1.64
CA VAL A 155 -4.86 8.75 1.69
C VAL A 155 -6.40 8.79 1.71
N ALA A 156 -7.07 8.00 0.87
CA ALA A 156 -8.53 7.94 0.84
C ALA A 156 -9.11 7.46 2.18
N ILE A 157 -8.59 6.36 2.74
CA ILE A 157 -9.02 5.83 4.04
C ILE A 157 -8.74 6.85 5.15
N GLY A 158 -7.57 7.50 5.14
CA GLY A 158 -7.22 8.55 6.09
C GLY A 158 -8.19 9.73 6.05
N ALA A 159 -8.56 10.18 4.85
CA ALA A 159 -9.54 11.26 4.66
C ALA A 159 -10.93 10.89 5.21
N VAL A 160 -11.39 9.66 4.96
CA VAL A 160 -12.67 9.15 5.50
C VAL A 160 -12.64 9.11 7.03
N CYS A 161 -11.57 8.59 7.63
CA CYS A 161 -11.40 8.59 9.09
C CYS A 161 -11.41 10.01 9.67
N GLY A 162 -10.74 10.95 8.99
CA GLY A 162 -10.71 12.36 9.38
C GLY A 162 -12.09 13.01 9.32
N PHE A 163 -12.89 12.71 8.31
CA PHE A 163 -14.26 13.18 8.20
C PHE A 163 -15.13 12.68 9.37
N PHE A 164 -15.02 11.39 9.72
CA PHE A 164 -15.76 10.86 10.86
C PHE A 164 -15.27 11.44 12.18
N ALA A 165 -13.96 11.64 12.36
CA ALA A 165 -13.42 12.32 13.53
C ALA A 165 -13.98 13.72 13.68
N TYR A 166 -13.97 14.51 12.62
CA TYR A 166 -14.54 15.86 12.58
C TYR A 166 -16.02 15.85 12.97
N ARG A 167 -16.83 14.94 12.40
CA ARG A 167 -18.25 14.83 12.76
C ARG A 167 -18.47 14.51 14.23
N GLN A 168 -17.63 13.65 14.84
CA GLN A 168 -17.75 13.34 16.27
C GLN A 168 -17.40 14.56 17.14
N LEU A 169 -16.35 15.28 16.82
CA LEU A 169 -15.93 16.46 17.57
C LEU A 169 -16.88 17.65 17.39
N ALA A 170 -17.41 17.85 16.19
CA ALA A 170 -18.38 18.92 15.91
C ALA A 170 -19.67 18.77 16.73
N LYS A 171 -20.16 17.54 16.94
CA LYS A 171 -21.34 17.27 17.79
C LYS A 171 -21.14 17.66 19.25
N ILE A 172 -19.91 17.54 19.76
CA ILE A 172 -19.58 17.96 21.13
C ILE A 172 -19.73 19.46 21.27
N ASN A 173 -19.29 20.24 20.28
CA ASN A 173 -19.40 21.71 20.27
C ASN A 173 -20.84 22.18 20.13
N GLN A 174 -21.72 21.39 19.49
CA GLN A 174 -23.14 21.72 19.34
C GLN A 174 -24.01 21.28 20.53
N GLY A 175 -23.42 20.69 21.58
CA GLY A 175 -24.17 20.19 22.74
C GLY A 175 -24.99 18.91 22.46
N GLN A 176 -24.91 18.37 21.24
CA GLN A 176 -25.63 17.16 20.83
C GLN A 176 -24.84 15.89 21.21
N THR A 177 -25.12 15.38 22.42
CA THR A 177 -24.42 14.21 22.96
C THR A 177 -25.08 12.86 22.66
N THR A 178 -26.22 12.89 21.94
CA THR A 178 -27.03 11.70 21.67
C THR A 178 -27.14 11.43 20.18
N VAL A 179 -26.18 10.75 19.61
CA VAL A 179 -26.36 10.14 18.27
C VAL A 179 -25.85 8.72 18.30
N PRO A 180 -26.71 7.72 18.01
CA PRO A 180 -26.27 6.35 17.83
C PRO A 180 -25.32 6.26 16.62
N TRP A 181 -24.38 5.36 16.70
CA TRP A 181 -23.59 4.94 15.55
C TRP A 181 -24.51 4.30 14.51
N PRO A 182 -24.26 4.52 13.21
CA PRO A 182 -24.87 3.69 12.20
C PRO A 182 -24.37 2.27 12.29
#